data_8564e4cad18e7d453824a258a7816910
#
_entry.id   8564e4cad18e7d453824a258a7816910
#
_cell.length_a   1.000
_cell.length_b   1.000
_cell.length_c   1.000
_cell.angle_alpha   90.00
_cell.angle_beta   90.00
_cell.angle_gamma   90.00
#
_symmetry.space_group_name_H-M   'P 1'
#
loop_
_entity.id
_entity.type
_entity.pdbx_description
1 polymer ?
#
loop_
_entity_poly.entity_id
_entity_poly.type
_entity_poly.pdbx_seq_one_letter_code
_entity_poly.pdbx_strand_id
1 'polypeptide(L)'
;MSGRFKRPFTILVLTKRRLTAVCCLILAVGLLGLVNYPSAVNASASSRQLPIYCVQRDQKMLSISFDAAWGNEDTQQLIDILARYQVRATFFVVGDWVDRYPESVRALHEAGHEVMNHSNSHAHLPQLTPQQITDDMNACNDKIQAITGVRPTLMRPPYGDYDDNSIRAIRALGMEPIQWDVETLATVGISCGRRPKNRGRTMRPLFLCG
;
A
#
# COMPACT_ATOMS: atom_id res chain seq x y z
N MET A 1 62.90 36.64 46.63
CA MET A 1 61.93 37.74 46.55
C MET A 1 60.74 37.22 45.75
N SER A 2 59.64 36.83 46.47
CA SER A 2 58.43 36.22 45.83
C SER A 2 57.39 37.31 45.78
N GLY A 3 57.12 37.82 44.58
CA GLY A 3 56.03 38.77 44.30
C GLY A 3 54.72 38.05 44.11
N ARG A 4 53.85 38.08 45.09
CA ARG A 4 52.53 37.56 45.08
C ARG A 4 51.57 38.51 44.28
N PHE A 5 51.25 38.18 43.05
CA PHE A 5 50.30 38.92 42.23
C PHE A 5 48.86 38.74 42.81
N LYS A 6 48.36 39.79 43.47
CA LYS A 6 46.96 39.85 43.92
C LYS A 6 46.10 40.21 42.72
N ARG A 7 45.28 39.30 42.23
CA ARG A 7 44.25 39.61 41.25
C ARG A 7 43.14 40.41 41.91
N PRO A 8 42.73 41.55 41.39
CA PRO A 8 41.62 42.35 41.94
C PRO A 8 40.31 41.57 41.73
N PHE A 9 39.61 41.27 42.83
CA PHE A 9 38.23 40.78 42.77
C PHE A 9 37.32 41.95 42.36
N THR A 10 36.77 41.89 41.14
CA THR A 10 35.77 42.88 40.70
C THR A 10 34.41 42.43 41.22
N ILE A 11 33.91 43.11 42.25
CA ILE A 11 32.53 42.87 42.74
C ILE A 11 31.56 43.56 41.78
N LEU A 12 30.83 42.76 41.03
CA LEU A 12 29.79 43.26 40.14
C LEU A 12 28.52 43.58 40.97
N VAL A 13 28.32 44.85 41.29
CA VAL A 13 27.11 45.32 42.00
C VAL A 13 25.98 45.37 40.99
N LEU A 14 25.07 44.39 41.07
CA LEU A 14 23.87 44.33 40.24
C LEU A 14 22.80 45.22 40.84
N THR A 15 22.53 46.38 40.25
CA THR A 15 21.39 47.23 40.63
C THR A 15 20.11 46.61 40.16
N LYS A 16 18.97 46.83 40.87
CA LYS A 16 17.64 46.28 40.50
C LYS A 16 17.32 46.48 39.01
N ARG A 17 17.66 47.65 38.44
CA ARG A 17 17.47 47.95 37.01
C ARG A 17 18.31 47.05 36.09
N ARG A 18 19.52 46.71 36.44
CA ARG A 18 20.39 45.83 35.65
C ARG A 18 19.92 44.37 35.73
N LEU A 19 19.45 43.94 36.90
CA LEU A 19 18.85 42.63 37.10
C LEU A 19 17.59 42.45 36.25
N THR A 20 16.65 43.40 36.26
CA THR A 20 15.47 43.35 35.40
C THR A 20 15.84 43.36 33.91
N ALA A 21 16.79 44.17 33.48
CA ALA A 21 17.23 44.17 32.08
C ALA A 21 17.82 42.80 31.65
N VAL A 22 18.62 42.14 32.49
CA VAL A 22 19.17 40.80 32.22
C VAL A 22 18.05 39.75 32.16
N CYS A 23 17.11 39.78 33.09
CA CYS A 23 15.93 38.88 33.05
C CYS A 23 15.07 39.07 31.80
N CYS A 24 14.82 40.30 31.40
CA CYS A 24 14.08 40.60 30.15
C CYS A 24 14.85 40.11 28.91
N LEU A 25 16.19 40.24 28.88
CA LEU A 25 17.00 39.77 27.79
C LEU A 25 16.97 38.23 27.70
N ILE A 26 17.07 37.54 28.81
CA ILE A 26 16.98 36.06 28.87
C ILE A 26 15.59 35.59 28.40
N LEU A 27 14.52 36.24 28.83
CA LEU A 27 13.17 35.93 28.39
C LEU A 27 12.99 36.20 26.88
N ALA A 28 13.50 37.32 26.37
CA ALA A 28 13.45 37.62 24.94
C ALA A 28 14.25 36.60 24.09
N VAL A 29 15.44 36.20 24.52
CA VAL A 29 16.25 35.18 23.86
C VAL A 29 15.56 33.83 23.94
N GLY A 30 14.96 33.49 25.08
CA GLY A 30 14.17 32.27 25.25
C GLY A 30 12.94 32.24 24.34
N LEU A 31 12.20 33.34 24.23
CA LEU A 31 11.06 33.45 23.32
C LEU A 31 11.48 33.39 21.83
N LEU A 32 12.56 34.08 21.47
CA LEU A 32 13.15 34.00 20.13
C LEU A 32 13.65 32.58 19.82
N GLY A 33 14.20 31.87 20.81
CA GLY A 33 14.58 30.47 20.69
C GLY A 33 13.37 29.56 20.48
N LEU A 34 12.27 29.80 21.19
CA LEU A 34 11.01 29.05 21.02
C LEU A 34 10.34 29.30 19.66
N VAL A 35 10.38 30.56 19.16
CA VAL A 35 9.76 30.92 17.88
C VAL A 35 10.65 30.48 16.69
N ASN A 36 11.96 30.55 16.83
CA ASN A 36 12.91 30.13 15.78
C ASN A 36 13.44 28.71 15.95
N TYR A 37 13.07 28.02 17.05
CA TYR A 37 13.27 26.58 17.07
C TYR A 37 12.39 26.04 15.93
N PRO A 38 12.98 25.56 14.80
CA PRO A 38 12.16 24.84 13.89
C PRO A 38 11.55 23.73 14.74
N SER A 39 10.25 23.78 14.90
CA SER A 39 9.49 22.62 15.29
C SER A 39 9.82 21.60 14.21
N ALA A 40 10.96 20.95 14.33
CA ALA A 40 11.13 19.58 13.89
C ALA A 40 10.19 18.76 14.78
N VAL A 41 8.91 19.12 14.79
CA VAL A 41 7.87 18.15 14.68
C VAL A 41 8.23 17.52 13.34
N ASN A 42 9.15 16.55 13.37
CA ASN A 42 9.04 15.40 12.55
C ASN A 42 7.66 14.82 12.93
N ALA A 43 6.59 15.47 12.46
CA ALA A 43 5.49 14.73 11.96
C ALA A 43 6.18 13.83 10.93
N SER A 44 6.62 12.65 11.37
CA SER A 44 6.64 11.48 10.55
C SER A 44 5.19 11.44 10.07
N ALA A 45 4.92 12.21 9.02
CA ALA A 45 3.83 11.94 8.14
C ALA A 45 4.24 10.58 7.57
N SER A 46 3.91 9.54 8.32
CA SER A 46 3.93 8.18 7.83
C SER A 46 3.05 8.29 6.60
N SER A 47 3.68 8.43 5.44
CA SER A 47 2.95 8.52 4.18
C SER A 47 2.14 7.25 4.13
N ARG A 48 0.81 7.41 4.17
CA ARG A 48 -0.13 6.30 4.14
C ARG A 48 0.28 5.37 3.01
N GLN A 49 0.50 4.12 3.33
CA GLN A 49 0.84 3.11 2.35
C GLN A 49 -0.42 2.75 1.56
N LEU A 50 -0.38 2.95 0.26
CA LEU A 50 -1.52 2.67 -0.60
C LEU A 50 -1.15 1.58 -1.61
N PRO A 51 -2.06 0.66 -1.93
CA PRO A 51 -1.92 -0.22 -3.08
C PRO A 51 -2.01 0.57 -4.37
N ILE A 52 -1.67 -0.04 -5.48
CA ILE A 52 -1.80 0.54 -6.80
C ILE A 52 -3.26 0.43 -7.25
N TYR A 53 -3.93 1.57 -7.45
CA TYR A 53 -5.29 1.64 -8.01
C TYR A 53 -5.26 1.86 -9.52
N CYS A 54 -4.30 2.65 -9.99
CA CYS A 54 -4.14 2.98 -11.40
C CYS A 54 -2.70 3.34 -11.72
N VAL A 55 -2.33 3.15 -12.98
CA VAL A 55 -1.03 3.54 -13.54
C VAL A 55 -1.24 4.66 -14.54
N GLN A 56 -0.52 5.78 -14.37
CA GLN A 56 -0.62 6.90 -15.29
C GLN A 56 0.08 6.56 -16.60
N ARG A 57 -0.65 6.67 -17.71
CA ARG A 57 -0.14 6.48 -19.08
C ARG A 57 -0.72 7.50 -20.05
N ASP A 58 0.02 7.78 -21.11
CA ASP A 58 -0.43 8.70 -22.17
C ASP A 58 -1.44 8.03 -23.10
N GLN A 59 -1.41 6.71 -23.21
CA GLN A 59 -2.34 5.92 -24.01
C GLN A 59 -3.59 5.55 -23.22
N LYS A 60 -4.73 5.53 -23.90
CA LYS A 60 -6.00 5.05 -23.33
C LYS A 60 -5.99 3.53 -23.30
N MET A 61 -5.56 2.97 -22.17
CA MET A 61 -5.54 1.53 -21.92
C MET A 61 -6.32 1.22 -20.66
N LEU A 62 -6.87 0.04 -20.56
CA LEU A 62 -7.47 -0.50 -19.34
C LEU A 62 -6.96 -1.94 -19.15
N SER A 63 -6.85 -2.36 -17.89
CA SER A 63 -6.60 -3.74 -17.54
C SER A 63 -7.87 -4.36 -16.98
N ILE A 64 -8.14 -5.58 -17.38
CA ILE A 64 -9.23 -6.38 -16.82
C ILE A 64 -8.63 -7.37 -15.85
N SER A 65 -9.23 -7.46 -14.66
CA SER A 65 -8.82 -8.45 -13.67
C SER A 65 -10.03 -9.08 -13.00
N PHE A 66 -9.85 -10.32 -12.56
CA PHE A 66 -10.87 -11.12 -11.90
C PHE A 66 -10.33 -11.67 -10.59
N ASP A 67 -11.20 -11.78 -9.59
CA ASP A 67 -10.90 -12.43 -8.33
C ASP A 67 -11.60 -13.79 -8.30
N ALA A 68 -10.83 -14.86 -8.09
CA ALA A 68 -11.34 -16.23 -8.03
C ALA A 68 -11.17 -16.80 -6.62
N ALA A 69 -12.28 -16.88 -5.90
CA ALA A 69 -12.34 -17.37 -4.52
C ALA A 69 -13.34 -18.51 -4.32
N TRP A 70 -14.37 -18.58 -5.16
CA TRP A 70 -15.48 -19.54 -5.03
C TRP A 70 -15.51 -20.45 -6.26
N GLY A 71 -16.51 -21.08 -6.67
CA GLY A 71 -16.59 -22.02 -7.78
C GLY A 71 -15.68 -21.78 -9.01
N ASN A 72 -15.70 -22.68 -9.98
CA ASN A 72 -14.90 -22.58 -11.20
C ASN A 72 -15.72 -22.87 -12.48
N GLU A 73 -17.05 -22.89 -12.35
CA GLU A 73 -17.97 -23.28 -13.42
C GLU A 73 -17.86 -22.40 -14.65
N ASP A 74 -17.54 -21.11 -14.44
CA ASP A 74 -17.43 -20.11 -15.49
C ASP A 74 -16.02 -19.98 -16.07
N THR A 75 -15.01 -20.67 -15.51
CA THR A 75 -13.59 -20.45 -15.87
C THR A 75 -13.35 -20.68 -17.35
N GLN A 76 -13.82 -21.80 -17.91
CA GLN A 76 -13.60 -22.11 -19.32
C GLN A 76 -14.36 -21.11 -20.23
N GLN A 77 -15.60 -20.78 -19.90
CA GLN A 77 -16.37 -19.80 -20.64
C GLN A 77 -15.70 -18.42 -20.66
N LEU A 78 -15.10 -18.02 -19.55
CA LEU A 78 -14.38 -16.76 -19.43
C LEU A 78 -13.13 -16.76 -20.28
N ILE A 79 -12.34 -17.85 -20.27
CA ILE A 79 -11.19 -18.06 -21.16
C ILE A 79 -11.61 -17.91 -22.63
N ASP A 80 -12.69 -18.58 -23.03
CA ASP A 80 -13.18 -18.57 -24.41
C ASP A 80 -13.62 -17.17 -24.85
N ILE A 81 -14.27 -16.42 -23.96
CA ILE A 81 -14.68 -15.03 -24.23
C ILE A 81 -13.46 -14.15 -24.39
N LEU A 82 -12.50 -14.20 -23.45
CA LEU A 82 -11.28 -13.42 -23.51
C LEU A 82 -10.46 -13.73 -24.77
N ALA A 83 -10.35 -14.99 -25.14
CA ALA A 83 -9.69 -15.44 -26.38
C ALA A 83 -10.38 -14.89 -27.62
N ARG A 84 -11.72 -14.90 -27.68
CA ARG A 84 -12.49 -14.34 -28.81
C ARG A 84 -12.19 -12.89 -29.05
N TYR A 85 -11.97 -12.10 -27.98
CA TYR A 85 -11.67 -10.68 -28.08
C TYR A 85 -10.16 -10.39 -28.03
N GLN A 86 -9.33 -11.42 -27.99
CA GLN A 86 -7.85 -11.31 -27.89
C GLN A 86 -7.42 -10.46 -26.67
N VAL A 87 -8.12 -10.60 -25.56
CA VAL A 87 -7.85 -9.89 -24.31
C VAL A 87 -7.10 -10.81 -23.36
N ARG A 88 -5.99 -10.32 -22.82
CA ARG A 88 -5.33 -10.91 -21.67
C ARG A 88 -5.85 -10.25 -20.40
N ALA A 89 -6.01 -11.04 -19.36
CA ALA A 89 -6.48 -10.59 -18.07
C ALA A 89 -5.59 -11.10 -16.94
N THR A 90 -5.68 -10.48 -15.78
CA THR A 90 -5.01 -10.91 -14.55
C THR A 90 -6.05 -11.55 -13.63
N PHE A 91 -5.79 -12.77 -13.18
CA PHE A 91 -6.63 -13.51 -12.24
C PHE A 91 -5.95 -13.55 -10.88
N PHE A 92 -6.56 -12.93 -9.88
CA PHE A 92 -6.14 -13.02 -8.49
C PHE A 92 -6.87 -14.19 -7.85
N VAL A 93 -6.14 -15.25 -7.51
CA VAL A 93 -6.71 -16.51 -7.05
C VAL A 93 -6.39 -16.76 -5.59
N VAL A 94 -7.39 -17.25 -4.84
CA VAL A 94 -7.23 -17.68 -3.45
C VAL A 94 -6.52 -19.02 -3.39
N GLY A 95 -5.58 -19.22 -2.46
CA GLY A 95 -4.84 -20.47 -2.32
C GLY A 95 -5.74 -21.70 -2.09
N ASP A 96 -6.83 -21.55 -1.33
CA ASP A 96 -7.82 -22.61 -1.16
C ASP A 96 -8.59 -22.93 -2.45
N TRP A 97 -8.75 -21.95 -3.36
CA TRP A 97 -9.30 -22.17 -4.69
C TRP A 97 -8.31 -22.89 -5.60
N VAL A 98 -7.02 -22.55 -5.49
CA VAL A 98 -5.93 -23.24 -6.22
C VAL A 98 -5.89 -24.73 -5.87
N ASP A 99 -6.01 -25.08 -4.59
CA ASP A 99 -6.04 -26.46 -4.13
C ASP A 99 -7.25 -27.24 -4.67
N ARG A 100 -8.41 -26.57 -4.73
CA ARG A 100 -9.65 -27.21 -5.20
C ARG A 100 -9.73 -27.34 -6.72
N TYR A 101 -9.14 -26.42 -7.45
CA TYR A 101 -9.29 -26.31 -8.90
C TYR A 101 -7.95 -26.11 -9.63
N PRO A 102 -6.95 -27.00 -9.42
CA PRO A 102 -5.62 -26.84 -10.02
C PRO A 102 -5.66 -26.82 -11.55
N GLU A 103 -6.62 -27.55 -12.16
CA GLU A 103 -6.78 -27.58 -13.62
C GLU A 103 -7.29 -26.23 -14.16
N SER A 104 -8.12 -25.51 -13.41
CA SER A 104 -8.55 -24.16 -13.79
C SER A 104 -7.39 -23.17 -13.75
N VAL A 105 -6.52 -23.27 -12.74
CA VAL A 105 -5.28 -22.48 -12.65
C VAL A 105 -4.38 -22.72 -13.86
N ARG A 106 -4.19 -24.00 -14.22
CA ARG A 106 -3.39 -24.39 -15.38
C ARG A 106 -4.00 -23.86 -16.68
N ALA A 107 -5.30 -24.03 -16.87
CA ALA A 107 -6.01 -23.55 -18.06
C ALA A 107 -5.90 -22.02 -18.23
N LEU A 108 -6.04 -21.25 -17.16
CA LEU A 108 -5.86 -19.80 -17.17
C LEU A 108 -4.43 -19.42 -17.60
N HIS A 109 -3.43 -20.08 -17.03
CA HIS A 109 -2.03 -19.81 -17.35
C HIS A 109 -1.68 -20.21 -18.79
N GLU A 110 -2.10 -21.39 -19.26
CA GLU A 110 -1.87 -21.86 -20.63
C GLU A 110 -2.57 -21.01 -21.69
N ALA A 111 -3.71 -20.41 -21.34
CA ALA A 111 -4.41 -19.44 -22.18
C ALA A 111 -3.69 -18.07 -22.24
N GLY A 112 -2.57 -17.90 -21.51
CA GLY A 112 -1.75 -16.69 -21.52
C GLY A 112 -2.25 -15.58 -20.60
N HIS A 113 -3.10 -15.92 -19.63
CA HIS A 113 -3.52 -15.00 -18.57
C HIS A 113 -2.51 -15.01 -17.41
N GLU A 114 -2.43 -13.89 -16.69
CA GLU A 114 -1.64 -13.82 -15.46
C GLU A 114 -2.43 -14.40 -14.29
N VAL A 115 -1.79 -15.30 -13.53
CA VAL A 115 -2.36 -15.86 -12.30
C VAL A 115 -1.58 -15.33 -11.12
N MET A 116 -2.23 -14.53 -10.28
CA MET A 116 -1.66 -13.77 -9.20
C MET A 116 -2.33 -14.07 -7.86
N ASN A 117 -1.78 -13.58 -6.78
CA ASN A 117 -2.15 -13.93 -5.41
C ASN A 117 -3.37 -13.15 -4.91
N HIS A 118 -4.33 -13.85 -4.27
CA HIS A 118 -5.47 -13.26 -3.57
C HIS A 118 -5.59 -13.76 -2.12
N SER A 119 -4.44 -13.88 -1.39
CA SER A 119 -4.34 -14.54 -0.10
C SER A 119 -4.49 -16.07 -0.20
N ASN A 120 -4.00 -16.79 0.79
CA ASN A 120 -4.19 -18.24 0.82
C ASN A 120 -5.60 -18.61 1.32
N SER A 121 -6.09 -17.90 2.33
CA SER A 121 -7.32 -18.21 3.08
C SER A 121 -8.43 -17.17 2.91
N HIS A 122 -8.25 -16.18 2.01
CA HIS A 122 -9.18 -15.04 1.85
C HIS A 122 -9.43 -14.28 3.15
N ALA A 123 -8.36 -14.06 3.94
CA ALA A 123 -8.46 -13.41 5.24
C ALA A 123 -8.50 -11.88 5.16
N HIS A 124 -9.08 -11.24 6.18
CA HIS A 124 -8.97 -9.79 6.40
C HIS A 124 -7.54 -9.44 6.86
N LEU A 125 -6.71 -8.90 5.97
CA LEU A 125 -5.30 -8.65 6.23
C LEU A 125 -5.02 -7.75 7.44
N PRO A 126 -5.81 -6.68 7.72
CA PRO A 126 -5.60 -5.85 8.91
C PRO A 126 -5.78 -6.58 10.24
N GLN A 127 -6.41 -7.75 10.24
CA GLN A 127 -6.59 -8.58 11.44
C GLN A 127 -5.41 -9.52 11.69
N LEU A 128 -4.47 -9.61 10.75
CA LEU A 128 -3.31 -10.50 10.82
C LEU A 128 -2.07 -9.75 11.27
N THR A 129 -1.18 -10.46 11.95
CA THR A 129 0.17 -9.96 12.21
C THR A 129 1.00 -9.97 10.91
N PRO A 130 2.07 -9.15 10.81
CA PRO A 130 2.94 -9.15 9.63
C PRO A 130 3.50 -10.54 9.28
N GLN A 131 3.79 -11.37 10.29
CA GLN A 131 4.26 -12.74 10.06
C GLN A 131 3.15 -13.62 9.46
N GLN A 132 1.93 -13.54 9.98
CA GLN A 132 0.79 -14.29 9.43
C GLN A 132 0.48 -13.88 7.99
N ILE A 133 0.61 -12.58 7.66
CA ILE A 133 0.47 -12.10 6.28
C ILE A 133 1.56 -12.71 5.40
N THR A 134 2.81 -12.71 5.87
CA THR A 134 3.94 -13.30 5.14
C THR A 134 3.71 -14.79 4.87
N ASP A 135 3.26 -15.54 5.86
CA ASP A 135 3.00 -16.99 5.76
C ASP A 135 1.84 -17.26 4.80
N ASP A 136 0.75 -16.50 4.91
CA ASP A 136 -0.42 -16.61 4.03
C ASP A 136 -0.06 -16.30 2.57
N MET A 137 0.68 -15.21 2.31
CA MET A 137 1.13 -14.86 0.96
C MET A 137 2.04 -15.92 0.36
N ASN A 138 3.01 -16.42 1.12
CA ASN A 138 3.94 -17.44 0.65
C ASN A 138 3.22 -18.75 0.36
N ALA A 139 2.31 -19.18 1.22
CA ALA A 139 1.52 -20.40 1.00
C ALA A 139 0.74 -20.35 -0.32
N CYS A 140 0.08 -19.23 -0.62
CA CYS A 140 -0.61 -19.05 -1.91
C CYS A 140 0.36 -19.01 -3.08
N ASN A 141 1.47 -18.26 -2.96
CA ASN A 141 2.48 -18.16 -4.01
C ASN A 141 3.08 -19.52 -4.37
N ASP A 142 3.39 -20.32 -3.36
CA ASP A 142 3.98 -21.66 -3.56
C ASP A 142 3.02 -22.59 -4.31
N LYS A 143 1.73 -22.55 -3.99
CA LYS A 143 0.69 -23.33 -4.70
C LYS A 143 0.56 -22.90 -6.16
N ILE A 144 0.49 -21.60 -6.44
CA ILE A 144 0.38 -21.07 -7.81
C ILE A 144 1.65 -21.45 -8.58
N GLN A 145 2.82 -21.25 -8.00
CA GLN A 145 4.10 -21.54 -8.63
C GLN A 145 4.27 -23.05 -8.93
N ALA A 146 3.77 -23.92 -8.08
CA ALA A 146 3.84 -25.37 -8.31
C ALA A 146 3.06 -25.80 -9.57
N ILE A 147 2.01 -25.08 -9.94
CA ILE A 147 1.17 -25.38 -11.11
C ILE A 147 1.65 -24.66 -12.36
N THR A 148 1.98 -23.37 -12.24
CA THR A 148 2.28 -22.49 -13.38
C THR A 148 3.77 -22.38 -13.68
N GLY A 149 4.65 -22.74 -12.73
CA GLY A 149 6.09 -22.48 -12.81
C GLY A 149 6.46 -21.01 -12.54
N VAL A 150 5.50 -20.11 -12.38
CA VAL A 150 5.70 -18.67 -12.20
C VAL A 150 5.29 -18.26 -10.79
N ARG A 151 6.20 -17.58 -10.07
CA ARG A 151 5.88 -17.04 -8.75
C ARG A 151 5.15 -15.72 -8.90
N PRO A 152 3.97 -15.53 -8.27
CA PRO A 152 3.23 -14.26 -8.29
C PRO A 152 4.05 -13.09 -7.74
N THR A 153 3.97 -11.98 -8.44
CA THR A 153 4.58 -10.70 -8.03
C THR A 153 3.54 -9.64 -7.64
N LEU A 154 2.29 -9.90 -7.95
CA LEU A 154 1.16 -9.04 -7.60
C LEU A 154 0.24 -9.77 -6.63
N MET A 155 -0.40 -9.02 -5.77
CA MET A 155 -1.46 -9.54 -4.93
C MET A 155 -2.62 -8.54 -4.84
N ARG A 156 -3.82 -9.05 -4.65
CA ARG A 156 -4.99 -8.22 -4.35
C ARG A 156 -5.49 -8.54 -2.94
N PRO A 157 -5.59 -7.53 -2.05
CA PRO A 157 -6.16 -7.75 -0.73
C PRO A 157 -7.61 -8.24 -0.80
N PRO A 158 -7.97 -9.33 -0.11
CA PRO A 158 -9.35 -9.75 0.02
C PRO A 158 -10.25 -8.62 0.54
N TYR A 159 -11.47 -8.53 0.05
CA TYR A 159 -12.44 -7.48 0.40
C TYR A 159 -11.99 -6.06 0.09
N GLY A 160 -10.84 -5.86 -0.55
CA GLY A 160 -10.20 -4.56 -0.67
C GLY A 160 -9.70 -4.00 0.66
N ASP A 161 -9.57 -4.84 1.67
CA ASP A 161 -9.26 -4.46 3.05
C ASP A 161 -7.75 -4.53 3.31
N TYR A 162 -7.17 -3.38 3.71
CA TYR A 162 -5.74 -3.25 3.97
C TYR A 162 -5.45 -2.11 4.95
N ASP A 163 -4.32 -2.20 5.62
CA ASP A 163 -3.71 -1.12 6.40
C ASP A 163 -2.23 -0.95 6.04
N ASP A 164 -1.58 0.04 6.65
CA ASP A 164 -0.17 0.32 6.39
C ASP A 164 0.75 -0.86 6.74
N ASN A 165 0.38 -1.69 7.71
CA ASN A 165 1.17 -2.84 8.12
C ASN A 165 1.07 -3.96 7.08
N SER A 166 -0.14 -4.24 6.59
CA SER A 166 -0.35 -5.24 5.55
C SER A 166 0.35 -4.86 4.25
N ILE A 167 0.26 -3.60 3.82
CA ILE A 167 0.97 -3.13 2.62
C ILE A 167 2.49 -3.27 2.78
N ARG A 168 3.04 -2.90 3.94
CA ARG A 168 4.48 -3.08 4.19
C ARG A 168 4.91 -4.54 4.20
N ALA A 169 4.13 -5.43 4.81
CA ALA A 169 4.42 -6.85 4.84
C ALA A 169 4.43 -7.46 3.43
N ILE A 170 3.45 -7.11 2.60
CA ILE A 170 3.36 -7.54 1.20
C ILE A 170 4.56 -7.06 0.39
N ARG A 171 4.91 -5.78 0.50
CA ARG A 171 6.06 -5.21 -0.22
C ARG A 171 7.39 -5.77 0.24
N ALA A 172 7.53 -6.13 1.50
CA ALA A 172 8.72 -6.80 2.03
C ALA A 172 8.97 -8.18 1.37
N LEU A 173 7.93 -8.80 0.81
CA LEU A 173 8.02 -10.04 0.01
C LEU A 173 8.37 -9.79 -1.46
N GLY A 174 8.59 -8.53 -1.87
CA GLY A 174 8.80 -8.16 -3.27
C GLY A 174 7.52 -8.20 -4.11
N MET A 175 6.34 -8.17 -3.47
CA MET A 175 5.05 -8.15 -4.14
C MET A 175 4.43 -6.76 -4.11
N GLU A 176 3.68 -6.40 -5.15
CA GLU A 176 2.90 -5.15 -5.16
C GLU A 176 1.41 -5.42 -4.93
N PRO A 177 0.80 -4.74 -3.96
CA PRO A 177 -0.63 -4.81 -3.75
C PRO A 177 -1.38 -3.99 -4.80
N ILE A 178 -2.35 -4.62 -5.45
CA ILE A 178 -3.17 -4.05 -6.52
C ILE A 178 -4.61 -3.94 -6.05
N GLN A 179 -5.22 -2.79 -6.31
CA GLN A 179 -6.65 -2.57 -6.12
C GLN A 179 -7.34 -2.29 -7.47
N TRP A 180 -8.62 -2.03 -7.43
CA TRP A 180 -9.42 -1.64 -8.58
C TRP A 180 -9.86 -0.18 -8.47
N ASP A 181 -9.93 0.50 -9.59
CA ASP A 181 -10.45 1.86 -9.69
C ASP A 181 -11.96 1.86 -10.00
N VAL A 182 -12.39 0.88 -10.81
CA VAL A 182 -13.80 0.64 -11.15
C VAL A 182 -14.14 -0.80 -10.82
N GLU A 183 -15.09 -0.99 -9.93
CA GLU A 183 -15.64 -2.29 -9.60
C GLU A 183 -16.86 -2.59 -10.50
N THR A 184 -16.83 -3.73 -11.15
CA THR A 184 -18.03 -4.34 -11.73
C THR A 184 -18.40 -5.51 -10.84
N LEU A 185 -19.40 -5.36 -9.97
CA LEU A 185 -19.98 -6.48 -9.24
C LEU A 185 -20.55 -7.46 -10.27
N ALA A 186 -19.76 -8.42 -10.68
CA ALA A 186 -20.20 -9.56 -11.44
C ALA A 186 -20.89 -10.56 -10.51
N THR A 187 -21.92 -10.10 -9.82
CA THR A 187 -22.93 -10.99 -9.26
C THR A 187 -23.98 -11.14 -10.35
N VAL A 188 -23.90 -12.23 -11.10
CA VAL A 188 -24.94 -12.77 -11.99
C VAL A 188 -26.00 -11.73 -12.39
N GLY A 189 -25.76 -11.04 -13.50
CA GLY A 189 -26.67 -10.08 -14.06
C GLY A 189 -25.93 -8.83 -14.49
N ILE A 190 -25.59 -8.73 -15.76
CA ILE A 190 -25.09 -7.51 -16.40
C ILE A 190 -26.14 -6.42 -16.18
N SER A 191 -26.07 -5.72 -15.08
CA SER A 191 -26.73 -4.44 -14.91
C SER A 191 -25.68 -3.37 -15.19
N CYS A 192 -25.71 -2.84 -16.40
CA CYS A 192 -25.11 -1.57 -16.73
C CYS A 192 -25.87 -0.48 -15.94
N GLY A 193 -25.67 -0.43 -14.61
CA GLY A 193 -26.34 0.45 -13.67
C GLY A 193 -25.54 1.70 -13.46
N ARG A 194 -26.10 2.81 -13.93
CA ARG A 194 -25.86 4.21 -13.58
C ARG A 194 -24.67 4.45 -12.64
N ARG A 195 -23.68 5.20 -13.15
CA ARG A 195 -22.62 5.85 -12.38
C ARG A 195 -23.17 6.40 -11.05
N PRO A 196 -22.60 6.08 -9.90
CA PRO A 196 -22.83 6.88 -8.71
C PRO A 196 -22.29 8.29 -9.00
N LYS A 197 -23.13 9.30 -8.79
CA LYS A 197 -22.73 10.70 -8.82
C LYS A 197 -21.79 10.96 -7.64
N ASN A 198 -20.52 10.67 -7.78
CA ASN A 198 -19.51 11.10 -6.86
C ASN A 198 -18.99 12.47 -7.31
N ARG A 199 -19.32 13.48 -6.51
CA ARG A 199 -18.88 14.86 -6.72
C ARG A 199 -17.37 14.94 -6.63
N GLY A 200 -16.72 15.38 -7.69
CA GLY A 200 -15.48 16.14 -7.62
C GLY A 200 -14.18 15.37 -7.65
N ARG A 201 -14.12 14.13 -8.18
CA ARG A 201 -12.84 13.53 -8.61
C ARG A 201 -12.93 13.18 -10.09
N THR A 202 -12.10 13.83 -10.88
CA THR A 202 -11.81 13.41 -12.26
C THR A 202 -11.34 11.97 -12.23
N MET A 203 -12.20 11.06 -12.72
CA MET A 203 -11.83 9.66 -12.94
C MET A 203 -10.65 9.60 -13.90
N ARG A 204 -9.52 9.15 -13.43
CA ARG A 204 -8.39 8.74 -14.28
C ARG A 204 -8.52 7.25 -14.53
N PRO A 205 -8.47 6.80 -15.78
CA PRO A 205 -8.63 5.38 -16.11
C PRO A 205 -7.44 4.56 -15.62
N LEU A 206 -7.73 3.34 -15.21
CA LEU A 206 -6.79 2.34 -14.71
C LEU A 206 -6.00 1.74 -15.87
N PHE A 207 -4.69 1.58 -15.67
CA PHE A 207 -3.81 1.03 -16.70
C PHE A 207 -2.78 0.10 -16.08
N LEU A 208 -2.86 -1.17 -16.39
CA LEU A 208 -1.78 -2.13 -16.20
C LEU A 208 -1.26 -2.57 -17.57
N CYS A 209 0.04 -2.56 -17.70
CA CYS A 209 0.72 -3.04 -18.89
C CYS A 209 1.02 -4.51 -18.87
N GLY A 210 0.84 -5.15 -20.00
CA GLY A 210 1.62 -6.32 -20.38
C GLY A 210 2.90 -5.92 -21.07
#